data_60ea3abc0a7699a5885b7fadd49754ef
#
_entry.id   60ea3abc0a7699a5885b7fadd49754ef
#
_cell.length_a   1.000
_cell.length_b   1.000
_cell.length_c   1.000
_cell.angle_alpha   90.00
_cell.angle_beta   90.00
_cell.angle_gamma   90.00
#
_symmetry.space_group_name_H-M   'P 1'
#
loop_
_entity.id
_entity.type
_entity.pdbx_description
1 polymer ?
#
loop_
_entity_poly.entity_id
_entity_poly.type
_entity_poly.pdbx_seq_one_letter_code
_entity_poly.pdbx_strand_id
1 'polypeptide(L)'
;MYNAFITSPILRLTRTAMTLTCVCLLTLSSSHAFAALLDGMFDGFEESLSQRLAKNGEQLTVGNFYTPERADSHGPIGMMGEHTHNIGELMFSYRYMQMEMDGIRDGTSSLSPLDVRNQGFTVVPTFMRMQMHMFGAMYGVNETLTLSAMLPYLRNTMDHLAGNPLGAAKFQTRSEGAGDLKIGSLWRLYAFEAPSIGAHRFHLNFTVSLPTGDITQKGTTPLGVIRLPYPMQLGSGTVDVMPGLTYGGAQGKLSWGFQSIGTYRIARNKAGYSKGDEYQVGAYGAYAWTNWLSNSVRFKWRHWFDYDGQDTRITRAAAQQLVFTADPDLRGGKQLDIMGGVNFLLPEILGLEHRLGVEGGVPIYQNLDGPQLETDWSVTVGWQVIH
;
A
#
# COMPACT_ATOMS: atom_id res chain seq x y z
N MET A 1 -33.93 -26.22 5.60
CA MET A 1 -33.85 -25.60 6.94
C MET A 1 -33.01 -24.35 6.79
N TYR A 2 -33.61 -23.20 6.90
CA TYR A 2 -32.99 -21.89 6.70
C TYR A 2 -32.07 -21.57 7.90
N ASN A 3 -30.77 -21.39 7.62
CA ASN A 3 -29.88 -20.71 8.56
C ASN A 3 -29.85 -19.22 8.17
N ALA A 4 -30.54 -18.41 8.97
CA ALA A 4 -30.48 -16.97 8.91
C ALA A 4 -29.08 -16.51 9.37
N PHE A 5 -28.29 -15.97 8.46
CA PHE A 5 -27.06 -15.25 8.80
C PHE A 5 -27.42 -13.97 9.54
N ILE A 6 -27.20 -13.98 10.82
CA ILE A 6 -27.25 -12.80 11.68
C ILE A 6 -26.04 -11.94 11.32
N THR A 7 -26.23 -10.95 10.47
CA THR A 7 -25.25 -9.87 10.29
C THR A 7 -25.21 -9.07 11.59
N SER A 8 -24.18 -9.29 12.39
CA SER A 8 -23.99 -8.67 13.69
C SER A 8 -24.01 -7.13 13.58
N PRO A 9 -24.91 -6.43 14.29
CA PRO A 9 -24.96 -4.98 14.32
C PRO A 9 -23.69 -4.34 14.89
N ILE A 10 -22.85 -5.10 15.58
CA ILE A 10 -21.57 -4.66 16.15
C ILE A 10 -20.56 -4.26 15.05
N LEU A 11 -20.56 -4.95 13.89
CA LEU A 11 -19.64 -4.61 12.78
C LEU A 11 -20.03 -3.28 12.10
N ARG A 12 -21.31 -2.92 12.11
CA ARG A 12 -21.76 -1.60 11.59
C ARG A 12 -21.45 -0.45 12.55
N LEU A 13 -21.52 -0.69 13.87
CA LEU A 13 -21.13 0.33 14.85
C LEU A 13 -19.62 0.63 14.82
N THR A 14 -18.77 -0.37 14.59
CA THR A 14 -17.31 -0.16 14.48
C THR A 14 -16.92 0.60 13.22
N ARG A 15 -17.59 0.35 12.08
CA ARG A 15 -17.40 1.14 10.85
C ARG A 15 -17.79 2.60 11.05
N THR A 16 -18.96 2.86 11.63
CA THR A 16 -19.46 4.22 11.87
C THR A 16 -18.62 4.95 12.92
N ALA A 17 -18.21 4.27 13.99
CA ALA A 17 -17.35 4.84 15.02
C ALA A 17 -15.95 5.18 14.47
N MET A 18 -15.38 4.31 13.63
CA MET A 18 -14.05 4.50 13.04
C MET A 18 -14.06 5.61 11.97
N THR A 19 -15.13 5.70 11.18
CA THR A 19 -15.34 6.81 10.23
C THR A 19 -15.58 8.13 10.97
N LEU A 20 -16.33 8.14 12.07
CA LEU A 20 -16.50 9.30 12.93
C LEU A 20 -15.17 9.73 13.59
N THR A 21 -14.37 8.76 14.04
CA THR A 21 -13.03 9.04 14.62
C THR A 21 -12.09 9.63 13.57
N CYS A 22 -12.12 9.14 12.33
CA CYS A 22 -11.32 9.70 11.23
C CYS A 22 -11.80 11.10 10.82
N VAL A 23 -13.11 11.33 10.77
CA VAL A 23 -13.71 12.65 10.50
C VAL A 23 -13.45 13.60 11.69
N CYS A 24 -13.52 13.11 12.94
CA CYS A 24 -13.16 13.89 14.12
C CYS A 24 -11.66 14.24 14.14
N LEU A 25 -10.77 13.32 13.74
CA LEU A 25 -9.34 13.63 13.60
C LEU A 25 -9.10 14.65 12.49
N LEU A 26 -9.83 14.62 11.39
CA LEU A 26 -9.76 15.60 10.30
C LEU A 26 -10.31 16.97 10.72
N THR A 27 -11.37 17.00 11.50
CA THR A 27 -11.93 18.25 12.06
C THR A 27 -11.12 18.80 13.22
N LEU A 28 -10.47 17.92 14.01
CA LEU A 28 -9.55 18.29 15.08
C LEU A 28 -8.18 18.76 14.54
N SER A 29 -7.72 18.27 13.38
CA SER A 29 -6.46 18.73 12.77
C SER A 29 -6.52 20.20 12.32
N SER A 30 -7.71 20.76 12.13
CA SER A 30 -7.93 22.20 11.90
C SER A 30 -8.21 23.00 13.19
N SER A 31 -8.29 22.33 14.34
CA SER A 31 -8.58 22.97 15.61
C SER A 31 -7.29 23.26 16.40
N HIS A 32 -7.16 24.47 16.90
CA HIS A 32 -6.08 24.87 17.82
C HIS A 32 -5.94 23.90 19.02
N ALA A 33 -7.01 23.20 19.39
CA ALA A 33 -7.02 22.25 20.49
C ALA A 33 -6.24 20.95 20.18
N PHE A 34 -6.27 20.45 18.94
CA PHE A 34 -5.50 19.26 18.56
C PHE A 34 -4.01 19.58 18.41
N ALA A 35 -3.69 20.75 17.81
CA ALA A 35 -2.33 21.23 17.75
C ALA A 35 -1.76 21.42 19.16
N ALA A 36 -2.47 22.08 20.08
CA ALA A 36 -2.06 22.28 21.46
C ALA A 36 -1.91 20.96 22.26
N LEU A 37 -2.74 19.93 21.95
CA LEU A 37 -2.60 18.60 22.55
C LEU A 37 -1.30 17.91 22.09
N LEU A 38 -1.01 17.96 20.79
CA LEU A 38 0.23 17.41 20.23
C LEU A 38 1.46 18.16 20.77
N ASP A 39 1.43 19.49 20.75
CA ASP A 39 2.50 20.33 21.28
C ASP A 39 2.77 19.99 22.75
N GLY A 40 1.75 19.96 23.61
CA GLY A 40 1.92 19.60 25.02
C GLY A 40 2.41 18.15 25.24
N MET A 41 2.05 17.22 24.36
CA MET A 41 2.55 15.84 24.44
C MET A 41 4.03 15.76 24.04
N PHE A 42 4.42 16.48 22.99
CA PHE A 42 5.83 16.51 22.54
C PHE A 42 6.71 17.35 23.47
N ASP A 43 6.24 18.46 24.01
CA ASP A 43 6.96 19.28 25.00
C ASP A 43 7.31 18.46 26.25
N GLY A 44 6.34 17.73 26.82
CA GLY A 44 6.57 16.87 27.97
C GLY A 44 7.54 15.71 27.67
N PHE A 45 7.47 15.13 26.46
CA PHE A 45 8.42 14.12 26.01
C PHE A 45 9.83 14.71 25.84
N GLU A 46 9.94 15.87 25.20
CA GLU A 46 11.19 16.58 24.96
C GLU A 46 11.88 16.96 26.29
N GLU A 47 11.14 17.51 27.23
CA GLU A 47 11.68 17.85 28.56
C GLU A 47 12.21 16.60 29.29
N SER A 48 11.42 15.52 29.32
CA SER A 48 11.83 14.26 29.96
C SER A 48 13.06 13.66 29.29
N LEU A 49 13.15 13.69 27.97
CA LEU A 49 14.27 13.15 27.20
C LEU A 49 15.52 14.02 27.39
N SER A 50 15.38 15.34 27.31
CA SER A 50 16.47 16.31 27.54
C SER A 50 17.08 16.17 28.93
N GLN A 51 16.25 16.00 29.98
CA GLN A 51 16.72 15.76 31.35
C GLN A 51 17.52 14.46 31.49
N ARG A 52 17.13 13.40 30.77
CA ARG A 52 17.86 12.11 30.75
C ARG A 52 19.21 12.24 30.06
N LEU A 53 19.24 12.89 28.90
CA LEU A 53 20.45 13.11 28.11
C LEU A 53 21.46 14.03 28.85
N ALA A 54 20.97 15.08 29.50
CA ALA A 54 21.80 16.00 30.28
C ALA A 54 22.57 15.30 31.41
N LYS A 55 22.02 14.21 31.98
CA LYS A 55 22.74 13.39 32.97
C LYS A 55 24.01 12.73 32.42
N ASN A 56 24.03 12.49 31.09
CA ASN A 56 25.18 11.94 30.39
C ASN A 56 26.04 13.01 29.71
N GLY A 57 25.75 14.28 29.93
CA GLY A 57 26.44 15.40 29.27
C GLY A 57 26.04 15.60 27.81
N GLU A 58 24.91 15.04 27.39
CA GLU A 58 24.41 15.15 26.03
C GLU A 58 23.30 16.19 25.93
N GLN A 59 23.17 16.79 24.73
CA GLN A 59 22.12 17.75 24.41
C GLN A 59 21.18 17.19 23.33
N LEU A 60 19.88 17.36 23.56
CA LEU A 60 18.88 17.09 22.56
C LEU A 60 18.85 18.23 21.54
N THR A 61 18.88 17.89 20.24
CA THR A 61 18.66 18.83 19.15
C THR A 61 17.33 18.52 18.50
N VAL A 62 16.49 19.52 18.33
CA VAL A 62 15.20 19.42 17.62
C VAL A 62 15.34 20.07 16.25
N GLY A 63 14.91 19.38 15.18
CA GLY A 63 15.05 19.92 13.83
C GLY A 63 14.87 18.86 12.74
N ASN A 64 15.17 19.22 11.49
CA ASN A 64 15.16 18.27 10.39
C ASN A 64 16.53 17.60 10.26
N PHE A 65 16.57 16.27 10.46
CA PHE A 65 17.78 15.45 10.38
C PHE A 65 17.79 14.55 9.16
N TYR A 66 17.15 14.98 8.08
CA TYR A 66 17.29 14.31 6.81
C TYR A 66 18.68 14.59 6.23
N THR A 67 19.44 13.53 6.02
CA THR A 67 20.78 13.56 5.40
C THR A 67 20.70 12.93 4.02
N PRO A 68 20.46 13.72 2.96
CA PRO A 68 20.31 13.19 1.59
C PRO A 68 21.54 12.43 1.12
N GLU A 69 22.70 12.76 1.63
CA GLU A 69 24.02 12.19 1.27
C GLU A 69 24.23 10.73 1.68
N ARG A 70 23.19 10.06 2.20
CA ARG A 70 23.27 8.66 2.65
C ARG A 70 22.29 7.77 1.91
N ALA A 71 22.74 6.60 1.48
CA ALA A 71 21.90 5.62 0.78
C ALA A 71 20.77 5.05 1.65
N ASP A 72 20.88 5.11 2.98
CA ASP A 72 19.87 4.66 3.94
C ASP A 72 19.02 5.80 4.52
N SER A 73 19.18 7.04 4.02
CA SER A 73 18.32 8.18 4.40
C SER A 73 16.86 7.97 4.00
N HIS A 74 16.65 7.23 2.92
CA HIS A 74 15.35 6.74 2.48
C HIS A 74 15.11 5.31 2.92
N GLY A 75 13.88 4.98 3.26
CA GLY A 75 13.46 3.61 3.47
C GLY A 75 13.52 2.75 2.19
N PRO A 76 13.16 1.47 2.26
CA PRO A 76 13.10 0.59 1.10
C PRO A 76 12.22 1.17 -0.01
N ILE A 77 12.60 0.97 -1.28
CA ILE A 77 11.96 1.65 -2.44
C ILE A 77 10.46 1.34 -2.60
N GLY A 78 10.00 0.22 -2.08
CA GLY A 78 8.58 -0.14 -2.06
C GLY A 78 7.74 0.54 -0.97
N MET A 79 8.36 1.32 -0.07
CA MET A 79 7.67 2.10 0.95
C MET A 79 7.46 3.52 0.44
N MET A 80 6.21 3.97 0.39
CA MET A 80 5.88 5.29 -0.15
C MET A 80 5.54 6.28 0.95
N GLY A 81 5.96 7.57 0.77
CA GLY A 81 5.71 8.61 1.76
C GLY A 81 6.40 8.30 3.10
N GLU A 82 7.60 7.76 3.06
CA GLU A 82 8.36 7.36 4.24
C GLU A 82 9.22 8.50 4.82
N HIS A 83 9.34 9.63 4.12
CA HIS A 83 10.06 10.82 4.56
C HIS A 83 9.37 12.10 4.08
N THR A 84 9.68 13.20 4.76
CA THR A 84 9.29 14.57 4.39
C THR A 84 10.47 15.28 3.74
N HIS A 85 10.18 16.23 2.84
CA HIS A 85 11.17 17.04 2.14
C HIS A 85 11.43 18.37 2.84
N ASN A 86 12.61 18.94 2.61
CA ASN A 86 12.95 20.30 3.03
C ASN A 86 12.16 21.33 2.22
N ILE A 87 12.06 22.55 2.73
CA ILE A 87 11.38 23.65 2.04
C ILE A 87 12.01 23.89 0.65
N GLY A 88 11.17 23.91 -0.38
CA GLY A 88 11.59 24.10 -1.77
C GLY A 88 12.17 22.88 -2.47
N GLU A 89 12.43 21.79 -1.75
CA GLU A 89 12.96 20.54 -2.31
C GLU A 89 11.89 19.84 -3.15
N LEU A 90 12.25 19.49 -4.37
CA LEU A 90 11.38 18.81 -5.34
C LEU A 90 11.96 17.45 -5.69
N MET A 91 11.19 16.39 -5.49
CA MET A 91 11.55 15.03 -5.87
C MET A 91 10.62 14.50 -6.95
N PHE A 92 11.20 13.95 -8.02
CA PHE A 92 10.49 13.09 -8.97
C PHE A 92 10.87 11.64 -8.75
N SER A 93 9.92 10.75 -8.96
CA SER A 93 10.17 9.31 -8.84
C SER A 93 9.46 8.51 -9.93
N TYR A 94 10.16 7.51 -10.41
CA TYR A 94 9.59 6.43 -11.22
C TYR A 94 9.81 5.12 -10.51
N ARG A 95 8.75 4.29 -10.41
CA ARG A 95 8.83 2.94 -9.86
C ARG A 95 8.16 1.95 -10.82
N TYR A 96 8.87 0.90 -11.15
CA TYR A 96 8.31 -0.30 -11.76
C TYR A 96 8.07 -1.33 -10.67
N MET A 97 6.86 -1.85 -10.63
CA MET A 97 6.47 -2.91 -9.70
C MET A 97 5.92 -4.09 -10.49
N GLN A 98 6.34 -5.30 -10.16
CA GLN A 98 5.77 -6.53 -10.69
C GLN A 98 5.40 -7.44 -9.53
N MET A 99 4.23 -8.05 -9.64
CA MET A 99 3.75 -9.08 -8.72
C MET A 99 3.23 -10.24 -9.54
N GLU A 100 3.63 -11.43 -9.18
CA GLU A 100 3.12 -12.68 -9.73
C GLU A 100 2.31 -13.43 -8.68
N MET A 101 1.21 -13.98 -9.15
CA MET A 101 0.32 -14.82 -8.38
C MET A 101 0.23 -16.15 -9.09
N ASP A 102 0.68 -17.19 -8.45
CA ASP A 102 0.65 -18.58 -8.94
C ASP A 102 0.14 -19.49 -7.82
N GLY A 103 -0.78 -20.40 -8.18
CA GLY A 103 -1.49 -21.19 -7.18
C GLY A 103 -2.80 -20.55 -6.70
N ILE A 104 -3.61 -21.35 -6.05
CA ILE A 104 -4.92 -20.97 -5.51
C ILE A 104 -4.96 -21.32 -4.04
N ARG A 105 -5.53 -20.43 -3.24
CA ARG A 105 -5.64 -20.58 -1.79
C ARG A 105 -7.05 -20.28 -1.30
N ASP A 106 -7.50 -21.06 -0.29
CA ASP A 106 -8.70 -20.81 0.49
C ASP A 106 -8.32 -20.92 1.97
N GLY A 107 -8.53 -19.85 2.73
CA GLY A 107 -7.94 -19.71 4.04
C GLY A 107 -6.41 -19.78 3.96
N THR A 108 -5.82 -20.69 4.71
CA THR A 108 -4.38 -21.01 4.69
C THR A 108 -4.03 -22.24 3.83
N SER A 109 -5.02 -22.88 3.21
CA SER A 109 -4.86 -24.13 2.45
C SER A 109 -4.71 -23.86 0.97
N SER A 110 -3.71 -24.44 0.32
CA SER A 110 -3.58 -24.42 -1.13
C SER A 110 -4.59 -25.37 -1.77
N LEU A 111 -5.18 -24.93 -2.88
CA LEU A 111 -6.14 -25.68 -3.68
C LEU A 111 -5.55 -25.98 -5.06
N SER A 112 -5.82 -27.18 -5.56
CA SER A 112 -5.59 -27.49 -6.97
C SER A 112 -6.71 -26.93 -7.85
N PRO A 113 -6.49 -26.71 -9.16
CA PRO A 113 -7.56 -26.36 -10.08
C PRO A 113 -8.72 -27.38 -10.09
N LEU A 114 -8.46 -28.63 -9.76
CA LEU A 114 -9.49 -29.66 -9.65
C LEU A 114 -10.37 -29.44 -8.40
N ASP A 115 -9.77 -29.06 -7.28
CA ASP A 115 -10.53 -28.76 -6.05
C ASP A 115 -11.50 -27.60 -6.28
N VAL A 116 -11.05 -26.54 -6.96
CA VAL A 116 -11.88 -25.39 -7.32
C VAL A 116 -13.03 -25.80 -8.27
N ARG A 117 -12.76 -26.70 -9.22
CA ARG A 117 -13.82 -27.25 -10.07
C ARG A 117 -14.83 -28.09 -9.30
N ASN A 118 -14.36 -28.88 -8.33
CA ASN A 118 -15.23 -29.66 -7.46
C ASN A 118 -16.14 -28.77 -6.59
N GLN A 119 -15.75 -27.52 -6.33
CA GLN A 119 -16.59 -26.49 -5.71
C GLN A 119 -17.62 -25.90 -6.68
N GLY A 120 -17.59 -26.29 -7.97
CA GLY A 120 -18.58 -25.90 -8.99
C GLY A 120 -18.11 -24.84 -9.99
N PHE A 121 -16.92 -24.28 -9.86
CA PHE A 121 -16.40 -23.28 -10.79
C PHE A 121 -15.93 -23.93 -12.11
N THR A 122 -16.39 -23.39 -13.24
CA THR A 122 -16.07 -23.94 -14.58
C THR A 122 -14.85 -23.28 -15.21
N VAL A 123 -14.50 -22.07 -14.80
CA VAL A 123 -13.30 -21.34 -15.25
C VAL A 123 -12.44 -21.07 -14.01
N VAL A 124 -11.22 -21.58 -14.06
CA VAL A 124 -10.26 -21.46 -12.96
C VAL A 124 -9.11 -20.55 -13.39
N PRO A 125 -8.95 -19.36 -12.81
CA PRO A 125 -7.73 -18.59 -12.92
C PRO A 125 -6.57 -19.39 -12.32
N THR A 126 -5.45 -19.47 -13.05
CA THR A 126 -4.30 -20.30 -12.63
C THR A 126 -3.04 -19.47 -12.40
N PHE A 127 -2.93 -18.33 -13.08
CA PHE A 127 -1.79 -17.43 -12.96
C PHE A 127 -2.22 -15.99 -13.21
N MET A 128 -1.65 -15.03 -12.49
CA MET A 128 -1.84 -13.61 -12.79
C MET A 128 -0.52 -12.86 -12.61
N ARG A 129 -0.21 -11.99 -13.56
CA ARG A 129 0.88 -11.02 -13.46
C ARG A 129 0.30 -9.61 -13.46
N MET A 130 0.67 -8.86 -12.44
CA MET A 130 0.39 -7.43 -12.33
C MET A 130 1.69 -6.64 -12.51
N GLN A 131 1.72 -5.72 -13.45
CA GLN A 131 2.82 -4.79 -13.68
C GLN A 131 2.27 -3.37 -13.47
N MET A 132 3.04 -2.55 -12.77
CA MET A 132 2.68 -1.16 -12.50
C MET A 132 3.87 -0.25 -12.74
N HIS A 133 3.69 0.75 -13.59
CA HIS A 133 4.60 1.87 -13.77
C HIS A 133 4.04 3.04 -12.99
N MET A 134 4.70 3.49 -11.94
CA MET A 134 4.22 4.56 -11.08
C MET A 134 5.11 5.78 -11.19
N PHE A 135 4.50 6.89 -11.58
CA PHE A 135 5.13 8.20 -11.63
C PHE A 135 4.73 8.98 -10.38
N GLY A 136 5.69 9.55 -9.68
CA GLY A 136 5.46 10.30 -8.47
C GLY A 136 6.22 11.60 -8.45
N ALA A 137 5.67 12.58 -7.74
CA ALA A 137 6.32 13.84 -7.42
C ALA A 137 6.05 14.19 -5.96
N MET A 138 7.03 14.79 -5.28
CA MET A 138 6.91 15.34 -3.93
C MET A 138 7.54 16.72 -3.88
N TYR A 139 6.95 17.63 -3.08
CA TYR A 139 7.42 18.99 -2.91
C TYR A 139 7.32 19.45 -1.47
N GLY A 140 8.43 19.91 -0.91
CA GLY A 140 8.48 20.52 0.42
C GLY A 140 7.94 21.93 0.40
N VAL A 141 6.72 22.12 0.92
CA VAL A 141 6.05 23.43 0.94
C VAL A 141 6.62 24.33 2.02
N ASN A 142 6.84 23.76 3.19
CA ASN A 142 7.44 24.42 4.35
C ASN A 142 8.11 23.35 5.25
N GLU A 143 8.61 23.78 6.42
CA GLU A 143 9.34 22.91 7.34
C GLU A 143 8.54 21.69 7.83
N THR A 144 7.22 21.72 7.76
CA THR A 144 6.35 20.68 8.31
C THR A 144 5.51 19.96 7.24
N LEU A 145 5.33 20.55 6.06
CA LEU A 145 4.41 20.05 5.05
C LEU A 145 5.14 19.69 3.75
N THR A 146 4.98 18.44 3.33
CA THR A 146 5.35 17.95 2.00
C THR A 146 4.08 17.52 1.26
N LEU A 147 3.89 17.99 0.04
CA LEU A 147 2.84 17.51 -0.86
C LEU A 147 3.36 16.39 -1.75
N SER A 148 2.47 15.49 -2.15
CA SER A 148 2.80 14.39 -3.05
C SER A 148 1.70 14.13 -4.07
N ALA A 149 2.09 13.66 -5.26
CA ALA A 149 1.18 13.17 -6.28
C ALA A 149 1.75 11.88 -6.89
N MET A 150 0.88 10.90 -7.18
CA MET A 150 1.29 9.61 -7.74
C MET A 150 0.26 9.13 -8.77
N LEU A 151 0.73 8.78 -9.97
CA LEU A 151 -0.10 8.25 -11.05
C LEU A 151 0.43 6.87 -11.47
N PRO A 152 -0.31 5.79 -11.23
CA PRO A 152 0.05 4.46 -11.71
C PRO A 152 -0.49 4.22 -13.12
N TYR A 153 0.29 3.50 -13.94
CA TYR A 153 -0.15 2.83 -15.16
C TYR A 153 -0.02 1.33 -14.94
N LEU A 154 -1.12 0.61 -15.10
CA LEU A 154 -1.25 -0.80 -14.78
C LEU A 154 -1.32 -1.65 -16.03
N ARG A 155 -0.75 -2.85 -15.99
CA ARG A 155 -0.90 -3.90 -16.97
C ARG A 155 -1.09 -5.23 -16.25
N ASN A 156 -2.28 -5.81 -16.40
CA ASN A 156 -2.64 -7.08 -15.78
C ASN A 156 -2.86 -8.14 -16.84
N THR A 157 -2.31 -9.33 -16.64
CA THR A 157 -2.59 -10.51 -17.44
C THR A 157 -3.00 -11.65 -16.52
N MET A 158 -4.03 -12.41 -16.90
CA MET A 158 -4.54 -13.52 -16.12
C MET A 158 -4.81 -14.72 -17.02
N ASP A 159 -4.19 -15.86 -16.68
CA ASP A 159 -4.37 -17.13 -17.39
C ASP A 159 -5.50 -17.93 -16.74
N HIS A 160 -6.28 -18.61 -17.57
CA HIS A 160 -7.46 -19.34 -17.16
C HIS A 160 -7.47 -20.74 -17.77
N LEU A 161 -8.01 -21.68 -17.00
CA LEU A 161 -8.32 -23.04 -17.42
C LEU A 161 -9.84 -23.20 -17.46
N ALA A 162 -10.42 -23.23 -18.63
CA ALA A 162 -11.85 -23.51 -18.81
C ALA A 162 -12.14 -25.02 -18.69
N GLY A 163 -13.31 -25.36 -18.14
CA GLY A 163 -13.86 -26.72 -18.09
C GLY A 163 -15.12 -26.88 -18.93
N ASN A 164 -15.75 -28.07 -18.85
CA ASN A 164 -17.01 -28.35 -19.51
C ASN A 164 -18.12 -27.38 -18.97
N PRO A 165 -19.02 -26.83 -19.81
CA PRO A 165 -19.25 -27.11 -21.21
C PRO A 165 -18.36 -26.36 -22.23
N LEU A 166 -17.41 -25.52 -21.75
CA LEU A 166 -16.56 -24.67 -22.59
C LEU A 166 -15.39 -25.43 -23.26
N GLY A 167 -15.29 -26.74 -23.04
CA GLY A 167 -14.11 -27.54 -23.39
C GLY A 167 -12.93 -27.30 -22.42
N ALA A 168 -11.90 -28.15 -22.54
CA ALA A 168 -10.65 -27.94 -21.76
C ALA A 168 -9.75 -26.93 -22.48
N ALA A 169 -10.14 -25.66 -22.52
CA ALA A 169 -9.42 -24.61 -23.20
C ALA A 169 -8.61 -23.74 -22.19
N LYS A 170 -7.39 -23.40 -22.58
CA LYS A 170 -6.61 -22.35 -21.92
C LYS A 170 -6.84 -21.03 -22.65
N PHE A 171 -7.04 -19.95 -21.92
CA PHE A 171 -7.13 -18.60 -22.48
C PHE A 171 -6.57 -17.58 -21.51
N GLN A 172 -6.19 -16.43 -22.02
CA GLN A 172 -5.67 -15.33 -21.25
C GLN A 172 -6.56 -14.09 -21.39
N THR A 173 -6.77 -13.38 -20.30
CA THR A 173 -7.37 -12.04 -20.30
C THR A 173 -6.32 -10.99 -19.96
N ARG A 174 -6.54 -9.77 -20.45
CA ARG A 174 -5.64 -8.64 -20.26
C ARG A 174 -6.42 -7.36 -20.00
N SER A 175 -5.90 -6.52 -19.12
CA SER A 175 -6.33 -5.14 -18.94
C SER A 175 -5.12 -4.24 -18.78
N GLU A 176 -5.17 -3.02 -19.31
CA GLU A 176 -4.10 -2.04 -19.16
C GLU A 176 -4.61 -0.61 -19.24
N GLY A 177 -3.95 0.31 -18.57
CA GLY A 177 -4.27 1.73 -18.58
C GLY A 177 -3.89 2.44 -17.27
N ALA A 178 -4.24 3.70 -17.19
CA ALA A 178 -4.05 4.48 -15.97
C ALA A 178 -4.91 3.94 -14.83
N GLY A 179 -4.34 3.91 -13.63
CA GLY A 179 -5.06 3.64 -12.39
C GLY A 179 -5.57 4.90 -11.72
N ASP A 180 -5.85 4.81 -10.43
CA ASP A 180 -6.35 5.93 -9.63
C ASP A 180 -5.22 6.88 -9.28
N LEU A 181 -5.39 8.17 -9.59
CA LEU A 181 -4.49 9.25 -9.20
C LEU A 181 -4.56 9.43 -7.68
N LYS A 182 -3.40 9.48 -7.04
CA LYS A 182 -3.27 9.73 -5.61
C LYS A 182 -2.63 11.09 -5.36
N ILE A 183 -3.26 11.89 -4.50
CA ILE A 183 -2.74 13.18 -4.05
C ILE A 183 -2.61 13.09 -2.53
N GLY A 184 -1.44 13.44 -2.00
CA GLY A 184 -1.15 13.28 -0.59
C GLY A 184 -0.44 14.47 0.03
N SER A 185 -0.45 14.48 1.34
CA SER A 185 0.32 15.38 2.18
C SER A 185 0.98 14.59 3.31
N LEU A 186 2.20 14.99 3.63
CA LEU A 186 2.97 14.47 4.76
C LEU A 186 3.19 15.63 5.73
N TRP A 187 2.81 15.42 6.99
CA TRP A 187 2.89 16.43 8.03
C TRP A 187 3.91 15.99 9.08
N ARG A 188 5.10 16.63 9.09
CA ARG A 188 6.10 16.35 10.10
C ARG A 188 5.57 16.82 11.46
N LEU A 189 5.42 15.87 12.39
CA LEU A 189 4.98 16.15 13.75
C LEU A 189 6.15 16.53 14.63
N TYR A 190 7.20 15.70 14.59
CA TYR A 190 8.34 15.88 15.46
C TYR A 190 9.60 15.21 14.87
N ALA A 191 10.75 15.86 15.04
CA ALA A 191 12.04 15.27 14.69
C ALA A 191 13.11 15.76 15.68
N PHE A 192 13.96 14.84 16.14
CA PHE A 192 15.00 15.12 17.12
C PHE A 192 16.20 14.22 16.95
N GLU A 193 17.35 14.65 17.48
CA GLU A 193 18.60 13.91 17.47
C GLU A 193 19.38 14.12 18.76
N ALA A 194 20.10 13.06 19.20
CA ALA A 194 21.16 13.17 20.20
C ALA A 194 22.22 12.08 19.93
N PRO A 195 23.49 12.29 20.37
CA PRO A 195 24.58 11.36 20.06
C PRO A 195 24.34 9.91 20.47
N SER A 196 23.72 9.67 21.62
CA SER A 196 23.49 8.31 22.15
C SER A 196 22.29 7.59 21.54
N ILE A 197 21.33 8.34 20.99
CA ILE A 197 20.07 7.76 20.47
C ILE A 197 19.92 7.87 18.96
N GLY A 198 20.71 8.74 18.30
CA GLY A 198 20.61 9.02 16.87
C GLY A 198 19.45 9.96 16.53
N ALA A 199 19.09 10.03 15.25
CA ALA A 199 18.04 10.86 14.70
C ALA A 199 16.71 10.10 14.66
N HIS A 200 15.63 10.78 15.00
CA HIS A 200 14.26 10.25 14.99
C HIS A 200 13.31 11.24 14.36
N ARG A 201 12.35 10.74 13.60
CA ARG A 201 11.34 11.57 12.91
C ARG A 201 9.98 10.88 12.90
N PHE A 202 8.93 11.68 13.06
CA PHE A 202 7.54 11.27 13.03
C PHE A 202 6.77 12.17 12.09
N HIS A 203 5.95 11.58 11.23
CA HIS A 203 5.03 12.35 10.39
C HIS A 203 3.72 11.61 10.15
N LEU A 204 2.67 12.38 9.92
CA LEU A 204 1.39 11.87 9.44
C LEU A 204 1.40 11.85 7.91
N ASN A 205 0.80 10.81 7.37
CA ASN A 205 0.49 10.69 5.94
C ASN A 205 -1.02 10.87 5.78
N PHE A 206 -1.42 11.69 4.83
CA PHE A 206 -2.81 11.81 4.42
C PHE A 206 -2.89 11.83 2.91
N THR A 207 -3.44 10.77 2.32
CA THR A 207 -3.54 10.63 0.87
C THR A 207 -4.99 10.41 0.47
N VAL A 208 -5.42 11.05 -0.60
CA VAL A 208 -6.71 10.83 -1.26
C VAL A 208 -6.44 10.19 -2.62
N SER A 209 -7.10 9.05 -2.87
CA SER A 209 -7.10 8.39 -4.16
C SER A 209 -8.36 8.79 -4.92
N LEU A 210 -8.20 9.32 -6.14
CA LEU A 210 -9.27 9.76 -6.99
C LEU A 210 -9.65 8.68 -8.00
N PRO A 211 -10.95 8.45 -8.31
CA PRO A 211 -11.42 7.37 -9.16
C PRO A 211 -11.16 7.63 -10.65
N THR A 212 -9.90 7.79 -11.04
CA THR A 212 -9.48 8.04 -12.42
C THR A 212 -9.23 6.76 -13.21
N GLY A 213 -9.00 5.64 -12.53
CA GLY A 213 -8.80 4.32 -13.13
C GLY A 213 -10.12 3.73 -13.64
N ASP A 214 -10.04 3.08 -14.81
CA ASP A 214 -11.21 2.46 -15.42
C ASP A 214 -11.64 1.21 -14.66
N ILE A 215 -12.94 1.16 -14.29
CA ILE A 215 -13.61 0.01 -13.67
C ILE A 215 -14.50 -0.75 -14.64
N THR A 216 -14.37 -0.47 -15.96
CA THR A 216 -15.22 -1.04 -16.99
C THR A 216 -14.48 -1.94 -17.99
N GLN A 217 -13.29 -2.40 -17.60
CA GLN A 217 -12.43 -3.23 -18.44
C GLN A 217 -13.15 -4.46 -18.99
N LYS A 218 -12.98 -4.70 -20.29
CA LYS A 218 -13.55 -5.84 -21.01
C LYS A 218 -12.43 -6.64 -21.66
N GLY A 219 -12.68 -7.91 -21.89
CA GLY A 219 -11.74 -8.81 -22.56
C GLY A 219 -12.45 -9.91 -23.33
N THR A 220 -11.73 -10.47 -24.29
CA THR A 220 -12.20 -11.61 -25.08
C THR A 220 -12.00 -12.89 -24.28
N THR A 221 -13.05 -13.69 -24.20
CA THR A 221 -13.08 -15.01 -23.55
C THR A 221 -13.75 -16.01 -24.50
N PRO A 222 -13.74 -17.31 -24.20
CA PRO A 222 -14.50 -18.30 -24.99
C PRO A 222 -16.00 -18.00 -25.07
N LEU A 223 -16.54 -17.19 -24.15
CA LEU A 223 -17.95 -16.75 -24.16
C LEU A 223 -18.16 -15.44 -24.94
N GLY A 224 -17.13 -14.90 -25.60
CA GLY A 224 -17.16 -13.61 -26.27
C GLY A 224 -16.54 -12.49 -25.44
N VAL A 225 -16.83 -11.25 -25.82
CA VAL A 225 -16.33 -10.06 -25.10
C VAL A 225 -17.21 -9.81 -23.87
N ILE A 226 -16.62 -9.95 -22.69
CA ILE A 226 -17.31 -9.76 -21.41
C ILE A 226 -16.62 -8.71 -20.56
N ARG A 227 -17.31 -8.22 -19.53
CA ARG A 227 -16.72 -7.45 -18.44
C ARG A 227 -15.76 -8.34 -17.66
N LEU A 228 -14.51 -7.89 -17.51
CA LEU A 228 -13.49 -8.65 -16.78
C LEU A 228 -13.78 -8.64 -15.26
N PRO A 229 -13.36 -9.69 -14.54
CA PRO A 229 -13.58 -9.80 -13.10
C PRO A 229 -12.83 -8.71 -12.31
N TYR A 230 -13.18 -8.59 -11.04
CA TYR A 230 -12.70 -7.52 -10.15
C TYR A 230 -11.18 -7.29 -10.13
N PRO A 231 -10.30 -8.32 -10.06
CA PRO A 231 -8.85 -8.10 -10.06
C PRO A 231 -8.32 -7.50 -11.37
N MET A 232 -9.06 -7.59 -12.44
CA MET A 232 -8.70 -7.05 -13.75
C MET A 232 -9.17 -5.61 -13.98
N GLN A 233 -9.87 -4.99 -13.03
CA GLN A 233 -10.25 -3.59 -13.08
C GLN A 233 -9.08 -2.70 -12.64
N LEU A 234 -8.88 -1.54 -13.29
CA LEU A 234 -7.70 -0.69 -13.11
C LEU A 234 -7.81 0.31 -11.95
N GLY A 235 -9.03 0.62 -11.53
CA GLY A 235 -9.30 1.53 -10.42
C GLY A 235 -10.19 0.94 -9.34
N SER A 236 -10.46 1.72 -8.30
CA SER A 236 -11.49 1.44 -7.29
C SER A 236 -12.86 1.97 -7.75
N GLY A 237 -12.84 3.04 -8.55
CA GLY A 237 -14.03 3.79 -8.93
C GLY A 237 -14.64 4.59 -7.76
N THR A 238 -14.00 4.59 -6.60
CA THR A 238 -14.39 5.32 -5.38
C THR A 238 -13.36 6.38 -5.05
N VAL A 239 -13.74 7.39 -4.29
CA VAL A 239 -12.77 8.23 -3.58
C VAL A 239 -12.33 7.47 -2.35
N ASP A 240 -11.02 7.27 -2.21
CA ASP A 240 -10.46 6.55 -1.07
C ASP A 240 -9.63 7.50 -0.22
N VAL A 241 -9.78 7.43 1.10
CA VAL A 241 -9.01 8.21 2.06
C VAL A 241 -8.00 7.31 2.75
N MET A 242 -6.74 7.72 2.75
CA MET A 242 -5.62 6.92 3.21
C MET A 242 -4.82 7.67 4.29
N PRO A 243 -5.32 7.71 5.55
CA PRO A 243 -4.53 8.21 6.67
C PRO A 243 -3.42 7.24 7.05
N GLY A 244 -2.31 7.77 7.53
CA GLY A 244 -1.20 6.97 7.99
C GLY A 244 -0.30 7.70 8.97
N LEU A 245 0.53 6.93 9.64
CA LEU A 245 1.58 7.40 10.53
C LEU A 245 2.89 6.73 10.11
N THR A 246 3.95 7.51 10.04
CA THR A 246 5.30 7.02 9.75
C THR A 246 6.26 7.48 10.83
N TYR A 247 7.10 6.55 11.27
CA TYR A 247 8.24 6.77 12.13
C TYR A 247 9.50 6.30 11.43
N GLY A 248 10.57 7.07 11.51
CA GLY A 248 11.90 6.70 11.04
C GLY A 248 12.96 7.06 12.08
N GLY A 249 13.99 6.23 12.14
CA GLY A 249 15.15 6.45 13.00
C GLY A 249 16.44 6.07 12.31
N ALA A 250 17.56 6.71 12.73
CA ALA A 250 18.89 6.37 12.24
C ALA A 250 19.94 6.64 13.31
N GLN A 251 20.90 5.72 13.47
CA GLN A 251 22.05 5.86 14.34
C GLN A 251 23.28 5.18 13.72
N GLY A 252 24.34 5.94 13.53
CA GLY A 252 25.56 5.43 12.89
C GLY A 252 25.26 4.88 11.49
N LYS A 253 25.47 3.58 11.29
CA LYS A 253 25.20 2.88 10.01
C LYS A 253 23.85 2.18 9.96
N LEU A 254 23.07 2.23 11.00
CA LEU A 254 21.75 1.60 11.08
C LEU A 254 20.66 2.65 10.88
N SER A 255 19.66 2.29 10.11
CA SER A 255 18.38 3.00 10.02
C SER A 255 17.22 2.03 10.09
N TRP A 256 16.09 2.51 10.56
CA TRP A 256 14.89 1.72 10.72
C TRP A 256 13.65 2.58 10.55
N GLY A 257 12.53 1.94 10.30
CA GLY A 257 11.26 2.67 10.22
C GLY A 257 10.06 1.77 10.38
N PHE A 258 8.97 2.43 10.69
CA PHE A 258 7.65 1.85 10.84
C PHE A 258 6.64 2.73 10.13
N GLN A 259 5.68 2.11 9.46
CA GLN A 259 4.58 2.83 8.81
C GLN A 259 3.28 2.04 8.97
N SER A 260 2.21 2.74 9.31
CA SER A 260 0.85 2.21 9.31
C SER A 260 -0.02 3.08 8.42
N ILE A 261 -0.76 2.47 7.48
CA ILE A 261 -1.66 3.15 6.55
C ILE A 261 -2.99 2.40 6.52
N GLY A 262 -4.09 3.12 6.72
CA GLY A 262 -5.43 2.64 6.41
C GLY A 262 -5.87 3.12 5.04
N THR A 263 -6.69 2.35 4.34
CA THR A 263 -7.38 2.76 3.11
C THR A 263 -8.87 2.57 3.32
N TYR A 264 -9.61 3.66 3.34
CA TYR A 264 -11.05 3.68 3.57
C TYR A 264 -11.77 4.09 2.28
N ARG A 265 -12.71 3.27 1.84
CA ARG A 265 -13.49 3.49 0.63
C ARG A 265 -14.73 4.29 0.95
N ILE A 266 -14.83 5.51 0.38
CA ILE A 266 -15.99 6.37 0.62
C ILE A 266 -17.05 6.06 -0.44
N ALA A 267 -18.19 5.50 0.01
CA ALA A 267 -19.34 5.11 -0.80
C ALA A 267 -19.01 4.04 -1.87
N ARG A 268 -20.06 3.60 -2.57
CA ARG A 268 -19.92 2.68 -3.70
C ARG A 268 -19.71 3.46 -5.00
N ASN A 269 -19.02 2.82 -5.93
CA ASN A 269 -18.76 3.38 -7.26
C ASN A 269 -20.00 3.30 -8.17
N LYS A 270 -19.89 3.83 -9.39
CA LYS A 270 -20.97 3.84 -10.40
C LYS A 270 -21.44 2.45 -10.83
N ALA A 271 -20.67 1.41 -10.54
CA ALA A 271 -21.03 0.03 -10.83
C ALA A 271 -21.73 -0.67 -9.65
N GLY A 272 -21.93 0.01 -8.53
CA GLY A 272 -22.69 -0.47 -7.39
C GLY A 272 -21.87 -1.20 -6.32
N TYR A 273 -20.52 -1.13 -6.36
CA TYR A 273 -19.64 -1.76 -5.37
C TYR A 273 -18.55 -0.80 -4.88
N SER A 274 -17.93 -1.15 -3.77
CA SER A 274 -16.62 -0.63 -3.35
C SER A 274 -15.68 -1.79 -3.07
N LYS A 275 -14.38 -1.60 -3.32
CA LYS A 275 -13.37 -2.53 -2.80
C LYS A 275 -13.42 -2.51 -1.27
N GLY A 276 -12.99 -3.59 -0.63
CA GLY A 276 -12.88 -3.62 0.83
C GLY A 276 -11.87 -2.61 1.35
N ASP A 277 -12.11 -2.13 2.56
CA ASP A 277 -11.11 -1.33 3.27
C ASP A 277 -9.84 -2.14 3.47
N GLU A 278 -8.68 -1.47 3.59
CA GLU A 278 -7.40 -2.13 3.76
C GLU A 278 -6.58 -1.47 4.87
N TYR A 279 -5.88 -2.30 5.65
CA TYR A 279 -4.89 -1.87 6.64
C TYR A 279 -3.54 -2.46 6.27
N GLN A 280 -2.53 -1.60 6.20
CA GLN A 280 -1.15 -1.99 5.94
C GLN A 280 -0.27 -1.50 7.08
N VAL A 281 0.60 -2.39 7.56
CA VAL A 281 1.67 -2.08 8.52
C VAL A 281 2.98 -2.58 7.95
N GLY A 282 4.00 -1.74 7.99
CA GLY A 282 5.34 -2.09 7.55
C GLY A 282 6.39 -1.66 8.58
N ALA A 283 7.40 -2.51 8.76
CA ALA A 283 8.57 -2.20 9.55
C ALA A 283 9.82 -2.64 8.80
N TYR A 284 10.87 -1.83 8.82
CA TYR A 284 12.13 -2.18 8.18
C TYR A 284 13.33 -1.84 9.07
N GLY A 285 14.43 -2.55 8.82
CA GLY A 285 15.77 -2.18 9.23
C GLY A 285 16.69 -2.13 8.03
N ALA A 286 17.62 -1.18 8.02
CA ALA A 286 18.60 -1.03 6.95
C ALA A 286 20.00 -0.80 7.52
N TYR A 287 21.01 -1.15 6.73
CA TYR A 287 22.42 -0.98 7.06
C TYR A 287 23.16 -0.30 5.92
N ALA A 288 23.81 0.83 6.20
CA ALA A 288 24.65 1.56 5.27
C ALA A 288 26.07 0.97 5.28
N TRP A 289 26.43 0.27 4.23
CA TRP A 289 27.81 -0.23 4.04
C TRP A 289 28.77 0.91 3.77
N THR A 290 28.33 1.81 2.90
CA THR A 290 29.01 3.05 2.52
C THR A 290 27.95 4.16 2.43
N ASN A 291 28.35 5.40 2.17
CA ASN A 291 27.39 6.49 1.97
C ASN A 291 26.50 6.26 0.74
N TRP A 292 26.99 5.54 -0.27
CA TRP A 292 26.28 5.30 -1.53
C TRP A 292 25.58 3.94 -1.64
N LEU A 293 25.78 3.03 -0.67
CA LEU A 293 25.21 1.67 -0.69
C LEU A 293 24.61 1.29 0.65
N SER A 294 23.35 0.91 0.65
CA SER A 294 22.66 0.31 1.81
C SER A 294 21.83 -0.91 1.39
N ASN A 295 21.61 -1.82 2.32
CA ASN A 295 20.63 -2.90 2.20
C ASN A 295 19.59 -2.82 3.30
N SER A 296 18.44 -3.43 3.07
CA SER A 296 17.32 -3.42 4.02
C SER A 296 16.58 -4.74 4.05
N VAL A 297 15.94 -5.02 5.17
CA VAL A 297 14.93 -6.07 5.32
C VAL A 297 13.66 -5.40 5.83
N ARG A 298 12.52 -5.72 5.21
CA ARG A 298 11.21 -5.18 5.57
C ARG A 298 10.20 -6.30 5.75
N PHE A 299 9.38 -6.18 6.78
CA PHE A 299 8.17 -6.94 6.97
C PHE A 299 6.99 -6.04 6.61
N LYS A 300 6.03 -6.58 5.84
CA LYS A 300 4.82 -5.87 5.43
C LYS A 300 3.62 -6.75 5.67
N TRP A 301 2.78 -6.35 6.62
CA TRP A 301 1.51 -6.99 6.88
C TRP A 301 0.39 -6.19 6.22
N ARG A 302 -0.56 -6.92 5.60
CA ARG A 302 -1.78 -6.36 5.02
C ARG A 302 -2.98 -7.17 5.48
N HIS A 303 -4.09 -6.46 5.72
CA HIS A 303 -5.41 -7.02 5.92
C HIS A 303 -6.39 -6.19 5.11
N TRP A 304 -7.07 -6.83 4.19
CA TRP A 304 -8.10 -6.21 3.36
C TRP A 304 -9.38 -7.01 3.46
N PHE A 305 -10.51 -6.32 3.37
CA PHE A 305 -11.84 -6.91 3.51
C PHE A 305 -12.44 -7.25 2.16
N ASP A 306 -13.52 -8.03 2.19
CA ASP A 306 -14.34 -8.29 1.01
C ASP A 306 -14.96 -7.02 0.44
N TYR A 307 -15.41 -7.09 -0.79
CA TYR A 307 -16.04 -5.95 -1.44
C TYR A 307 -17.44 -5.71 -0.87
N ASP A 308 -17.84 -4.45 -0.76
CA ASP A 308 -19.19 -4.07 -0.38
C ASP A 308 -20.03 -3.79 -1.64
N GLY A 309 -21.15 -4.51 -1.80
CA GLY A 309 -21.98 -4.45 -2.98
C GLY A 309 -21.39 -5.20 -4.18
N GLN A 310 -21.99 -5.01 -5.37
CA GLN A 310 -21.60 -5.80 -6.53
C GLN A 310 -21.86 -5.07 -7.86
N ASP A 311 -21.04 -5.33 -8.87
CA ASP A 311 -21.35 -5.05 -10.27
C ASP A 311 -22.08 -6.25 -10.88
N THR A 312 -23.36 -6.13 -11.16
CA THR A 312 -24.19 -7.23 -11.69
C THR A 312 -23.67 -7.81 -13.02
N ARG A 313 -22.88 -7.02 -13.77
CA ARG A 313 -22.25 -7.48 -15.03
C ARG A 313 -21.05 -8.39 -14.79
N ILE A 314 -20.39 -8.28 -13.62
CA ILE A 314 -19.29 -9.13 -13.18
C ILE A 314 -19.85 -10.30 -12.35
N THR A 315 -20.65 -10.01 -11.34
CA THR A 315 -21.15 -10.99 -10.37
C THR A 315 -22.07 -12.04 -11.02
N ARG A 316 -22.67 -11.74 -12.18
CA ARG A 316 -23.40 -12.75 -12.94
C ARG A 316 -22.53 -13.99 -13.22
N ALA A 317 -21.25 -13.82 -13.48
CA ALA A 317 -20.32 -14.93 -13.70
C ALA A 317 -20.10 -15.75 -12.40
N ALA A 318 -20.06 -15.09 -11.24
CA ALA A 318 -19.98 -15.79 -9.95
C ALA A 318 -21.28 -16.52 -9.62
N ALA A 319 -22.43 -15.86 -9.79
CA ALA A 319 -23.75 -16.45 -9.53
C ALA A 319 -24.02 -17.69 -10.42
N GLN A 320 -23.39 -17.75 -11.59
CA GLN A 320 -23.42 -18.92 -12.49
C GLN A 320 -22.28 -19.91 -12.19
N GLN A 321 -21.52 -19.71 -11.12
CA GLN A 321 -20.34 -20.51 -10.77
C GLN A 321 -19.31 -20.62 -11.93
N LEU A 322 -19.19 -19.54 -12.73
CA LEU A 322 -18.25 -19.54 -13.83
C LEU A 322 -16.82 -19.29 -13.34
N VAL A 323 -16.59 -18.26 -12.50
CA VAL A 323 -15.26 -17.88 -12.03
C VAL A 323 -15.31 -17.23 -10.67
N PHE A 324 -14.50 -17.67 -9.72
CA PHE A 324 -14.46 -17.15 -8.35
C PHE A 324 -13.95 -15.70 -8.25
N THR A 325 -13.13 -15.24 -9.21
CA THR A 325 -12.64 -13.85 -9.24
C THR A 325 -13.73 -12.81 -9.51
N ALA A 326 -14.93 -13.24 -9.90
CA ALA A 326 -16.10 -12.40 -10.09
C ALA A 326 -16.97 -12.29 -8.82
N ASP A 327 -16.66 -13.02 -7.76
CA ASP A 327 -17.39 -12.99 -6.51
C ASP A 327 -16.85 -11.88 -5.60
N PRO A 328 -17.69 -10.92 -5.19
CA PRO A 328 -17.28 -9.84 -4.28
C PRO A 328 -16.98 -10.31 -2.86
N ASP A 329 -17.61 -11.41 -2.41
CA ASP A 329 -17.47 -11.97 -1.06
C ASP A 329 -16.24 -12.90 -0.93
N LEU A 330 -15.49 -13.11 -2.03
CA LEU A 330 -14.25 -13.88 -2.08
C LEU A 330 -13.06 -12.98 -2.44
N ARG A 331 -12.98 -11.78 -1.84
CA ARG A 331 -11.96 -10.77 -2.17
C ARG A 331 -11.14 -10.31 -0.98
N GLY A 332 -11.52 -10.70 0.22
CA GLY A 332 -10.82 -10.40 1.46
C GLY A 332 -9.57 -11.24 1.70
N GLY A 333 -8.78 -10.87 2.71
CA GLY A 333 -7.64 -11.68 3.11
C GLY A 333 -6.62 -10.95 4.00
N LYS A 334 -5.63 -11.73 4.43
CA LYS A 334 -4.49 -11.27 5.24
C LYS A 334 -3.20 -11.83 4.65
N GLN A 335 -2.15 -11.01 4.65
CA GLN A 335 -0.84 -11.40 4.12
C GLN A 335 0.28 -10.77 4.92
N LEU A 336 1.34 -11.53 5.17
CA LEU A 336 2.60 -11.05 5.71
C LEU A 336 3.72 -11.37 4.72
N ASP A 337 4.39 -10.33 4.23
CA ASP A 337 5.53 -10.44 3.34
C ASP A 337 6.83 -10.20 4.09
N ILE A 338 7.90 -10.89 3.70
CA ILE A 338 9.28 -10.53 3.98
C ILE A 338 9.93 -10.03 2.69
N MET A 339 10.62 -8.91 2.77
CA MET A 339 11.20 -8.24 1.61
C MET A 339 12.66 -7.87 1.89
N GLY A 340 13.51 -8.03 0.88
CA GLY A 340 14.91 -7.60 0.90
C GLY A 340 15.12 -6.49 -0.11
N GLY A 341 15.87 -5.44 0.27
CA GLY A 341 16.12 -4.28 -0.58
C GLY A 341 17.57 -3.84 -0.60
N VAL A 342 17.93 -3.17 -1.69
CA VAL A 342 19.22 -2.49 -1.87
C VAL A 342 18.95 -1.09 -2.41
N ASN A 343 19.62 -0.09 -1.84
CA ASN A 343 19.58 1.30 -2.31
C ASN A 343 20.98 1.75 -2.71
N PHE A 344 21.02 2.47 -3.81
CA PHE A 344 22.22 3.11 -4.35
C PHE A 344 21.99 4.61 -4.45
N LEU A 345 22.84 5.40 -3.80
CA LEU A 345 22.96 6.82 -4.04
C LEU A 345 23.99 7.01 -5.14
N LEU A 346 23.59 7.58 -6.26
CA LEU A 346 24.49 7.81 -7.40
C LEU A 346 25.19 9.16 -7.24
N PRO A 347 26.32 9.38 -7.94
CA PRO A 347 26.90 10.71 -8.01
C PRO A 347 25.89 11.74 -8.52
N GLU A 348 26.02 12.95 -8.03
CA GLU A 348 25.24 14.10 -8.51
C GLU A 348 25.44 14.31 -10.02
N ILE A 349 24.36 14.44 -10.77
CA ILE A 349 24.36 14.67 -12.21
C ILE A 349 23.54 15.93 -12.48
N LEU A 350 24.13 16.94 -13.08
CA LEU A 350 23.48 18.23 -13.41
C LEU A 350 22.92 18.96 -12.18
N GLY A 351 23.55 18.84 -11.01
CA GLY A 351 23.06 19.47 -9.78
C GLY A 351 21.86 18.74 -9.15
N LEU A 352 21.61 17.50 -9.57
CA LEU A 352 20.51 16.68 -9.07
C LEU A 352 21.04 15.42 -8.36
N GLU A 353 20.46 15.10 -7.24
CA GLU A 353 20.72 13.85 -6.54
C GLU A 353 19.92 12.70 -7.18
N HIS A 354 20.58 11.57 -7.39
CA HIS A 354 19.96 10.41 -8.00
C HIS A 354 20.04 9.21 -7.06
N ARG A 355 18.92 8.54 -6.87
CA ARG A 355 18.81 7.31 -6.10
C ARG A 355 18.20 6.20 -6.94
N LEU A 356 18.81 5.02 -6.92
CA LEU A 356 18.24 3.78 -7.42
C LEU A 356 17.92 2.86 -6.23
N GLY A 357 16.77 2.19 -6.27
CA GLY A 357 16.40 1.19 -5.29
C GLY A 357 15.82 -0.05 -5.96
N VAL A 358 16.13 -1.20 -5.40
CA VAL A 358 15.52 -2.48 -5.77
C VAL A 358 15.05 -3.16 -4.49
N GLU A 359 13.83 -3.65 -4.47
CA GLU A 359 13.27 -4.41 -3.36
C GLU A 359 12.48 -5.58 -3.91
N GLY A 360 12.75 -6.78 -3.43
CA GLY A 360 11.99 -7.98 -3.78
C GLY A 360 11.52 -8.71 -2.53
N GLY A 361 10.42 -9.44 -2.64
CA GLY A 361 9.91 -10.17 -1.48
C GLY A 361 8.89 -11.24 -1.84
N VAL A 362 8.65 -12.09 -0.84
CA VAL A 362 7.72 -13.21 -0.90
C VAL A 362 6.80 -13.19 0.31
N PRO A 363 5.57 -13.66 0.19
CA PRO A 363 4.70 -13.89 1.34
C PRO A 363 5.23 -15.04 2.19
N ILE A 364 5.29 -14.83 3.49
CA ILE A 364 5.57 -15.87 4.49
C ILE A 364 4.30 -16.36 5.19
N TYR A 365 3.21 -15.64 5.01
CA TYR A 365 1.88 -16.02 5.48
C TYR A 365 0.82 -15.43 4.57
N GLN A 366 -0.16 -16.24 4.17
CA GLN A 366 -1.36 -15.81 3.45
C GLN A 366 -2.57 -16.55 4.01
N ASN A 367 -3.65 -15.82 4.26
CA ASN A 367 -4.98 -16.34 4.60
C ASN A 367 -5.99 -15.56 3.78
N LEU A 368 -6.57 -16.20 2.76
CA LEU A 368 -7.43 -15.58 1.76
C LEU A 368 -8.87 -16.03 1.96
N ASP A 369 -9.83 -15.12 1.85
CA ASP A 369 -11.24 -15.41 2.02
C ASP A 369 -11.80 -16.04 0.74
N GLY A 370 -11.96 -17.38 0.76
CA GLY A 370 -12.40 -18.23 -0.36
C GLY A 370 -11.33 -18.48 -1.42
N PRO A 371 -11.63 -19.17 -2.52
CA PRO A 371 -10.63 -19.40 -3.55
C PRO A 371 -10.15 -18.08 -4.15
N GLN A 372 -8.85 -17.81 -4.05
CA GLN A 372 -8.17 -16.68 -4.66
C GLN A 372 -6.79 -17.12 -5.18
N LEU A 373 -6.26 -16.41 -6.19
CA LEU A 373 -4.86 -16.57 -6.57
C LEU A 373 -3.97 -16.08 -5.41
N GLU A 374 -3.03 -16.92 -4.99
CA GLU A 374 -2.03 -16.56 -3.98
C GLU A 374 -0.87 -15.79 -4.60
N THR A 375 -0.33 -14.83 -3.85
CA THR A 375 0.88 -14.11 -4.26
C THR A 375 2.07 -15.06 -4.15
N ASP A 376 2.88 -15.17 -5.21
CA ASP A 376 4.14 -15.92 -5.20
C ASP A 376 5.31 -15.02 -4.84
N TRP A 377 5.51 -13.94 -5.59
CA TRP A 377 6.54 -12.96 -5.30
C TRP A 377 6.18 -11.57 -5.83
N SER A 378 6.94 -10.57 -5.36
CA SER A 378 6.86 -9.20 -5.87
C SER A 378 8.25 -8.57 -5.92
N VAL A 379 8.45 -7.66 -6.89
CA VAL A 379 9.65 -6.84 -7.01
C VAL A 379 9.27 -5.40 -7.32
N THR A 380 10.03 -4.47 -6.76
CA THR A 380 9.95 -3.04 -7.06
C THR A 380 11.34 -2.55 -7.43
N VAL A 381 11.45 -1.87 -8.55
CA VAL A 381 12.66 -1.14 -8.98
C VAL A 381 12.27 0.32 -9.10
N GLY A 382 13.04 1.20 -8.51
CA GLY A 382 12.71 2.63 -8.52
C GLY A 382 13.91 3.52 -8.73
N TRP A 383 13.65 4.65 -9.37
CA TRP A 383 14.58 5.74 -9.55
C TRP A 383 13.95 7.03 -9.02
N GLN A 384 14.72 7.78 -8.25
CA GLN A 384 14.30 9.04 -7.64
C GLN A 384 15.34 10.10 -7.99
N VAL A 385 14.86 11.31 -8.26
CA VAL A 385 15.67 12.49 -8.57
C VAL A 385 15.21 13.61 -7.67
N ILE A 386 16.15 14.24 -6.99
CA ILE A 386 15.89 15.30 -6.00
C ILE A 386 16.65 16.56 -6.44
N HIS A 387 15.95 17.70 -6.35
CA HIS A 387 16.48 19.04 -6.67
C HIS A 387 16.36 19.93 -5.46
#